data_fa05f26f95e20ea80ce68716457d72a5
#
_entry.id   fa05f26f95e20ea80ce68716457d72a5
#
_cell.length_a   1.000
_cell.length_b   1.000
_cell.length_c   1.000
_cell.angle_alpha   90.00
_cell.angle_beta   90.00
_cell.angle_gamma   90.00
#
_symmetry.space_group_name_H-M   'P 1'
#
loop_
_entity.id
_entity.type
_entity.pdbx_description
1 polymer ?
#
loop_
_entity_poly.entity_id
_entity_poly.type
_entity_poly.pdbx_seq_one_letter_code
_entity_poly.pdbx_strand_id
1 'polypeptide(L)'
;MPHRGAGVAPIFAALEGGYYREQGLAPELVPYRGHSNSLKALIAGEADFTNAVGAELLLANFRHQGDAVILASAIARSAQQVAARPGIDTREDLRGKRWGVTARNDADECAIIMAFDRWGWSIDKDAEIVVVGNDGARLDLLLDPRRVDVAIMHAPETFQAPKRGYHIVEDFGQLFDAVERAGEQLALR
;
A
#
# COMPACT_ATOMS: atom_id res chain seq x y z
N MET A 1 -2.36 18.84 -0.74
CA MET A 1 -0.91 18.60 -0.72
C MET A 1 -0.65 17.31 -1.45
N PRO A 2 0.41 17.17 -2.25
CA PRO A 2 0.76 15.93 -2.91
C PRO A 2 1.00 14.84 -1.86
N HIS A 3 0.71 13.58 -2.23
CA HIS A 3 0.94 12.43 -1.37
C HIS A 3 2.44 12.35 -1.01
N ARG A 4 2.78 12.41 0.27
CA ARG A 4 4.16 12.44 0.78
C ARG A 4 4.62 11.07 1.28
N GLY A 5 4.15 9.99 0.67
CA GLY A 5 4.58 8.64 1.03
C GLY A 5 5.99 8.31 0.52
N ALA A 6 6.64 7.31 1.11
CA ALA A 6 7.98 6.85 0.73
C ALA A 6 8.08 6.47 -0.76
N GLY A 7 6.99 5.97 -1.36
CA GLY A 7 6.93 5.58 -2.77
C GLY A 7 7.11 6.72 -3.78
N VAL A 8 6.87 7.97 -3.38
CA VAL A 8 7.06 9.14 -4.25
C VAL A 8 8.38 9.89 -3.97
N ALA A 9 9.10 9.51 -2.93
CA ALA A 9 10.36 10.17 -2.57
C ALA A 9 11.39 10.21 -3.71
N PRO A 10 11.59 9.15 -4.52
CA PRO A 10 12.51 9.20 -5.65
C PRO A 10 12.14 10.25 -6.70
N ILE A 11 10.83 10.47 -6.93
CA ILE A 11 10.34 11.48 -7.89
C ILE A 11 10.72 12.89 -7.42
N PHE A 12 10.48 13.19 -6.14
CA PHE A 12 10.86 14.47 -5.55
C PHE A 12 12.37 14.66 -5.50
N ALA A 13 13.13 13.62 -5.16
CA ALA A 13 14.58 13.66 -5.17
C ALA A 13 15.13 13.95 -6.57
N ALA A 14 14.55 13.34 -7.60
CA ALA A 14 14.94 13.58 -8.98
C ALA A 14 14.60 15.01 -9.45
N LEU A 15 13.45 15.54 -9.02
CA LEU A 15 13.02 16.89 -9.34
C LEU A 15 13.93 17.94 -8.67
N GLU A 16 14.09 17.83 -7.34
CA GLU A 16 14.87 18.77 -6.54
C GLU A 16 16.37 18.67 -6.83
N GLY A 17 16.89 17.46 -7.08
CA GLY A 17 18.27 17.20 -7.48
C GLY A 17 18.62 17.64 -8.89
N GLY A 18 17.62 18.01 -9.70
CA GLY A 18 17.84 18.48 -11.08
C GLY A 18 18.06 17.37 -12.09
N TYR A 19 17.93 16.09 -11.72
CA TYR A 19 18.18 14.95 -12.60
C TYR A 19 17.29 14.94 -13.86
N TYR A 20 16.03 15.36 -13.74
CA TYR A 20 15.17 15.52 -14.94
C TYR A 20 15.72 16.56 -15.90
N ARG A 21 16.17 17.71 -15.39
CA ARG A 21 16.74 18.79 -16.21
C ARG A 21 18.02 18.38 -16.91
N GLU A 22 18.86 17.56 -16.26
CA GLU A 22 20.07 16.98 -16.88
C GLU A 22 19.74 16.11 -18.08
N GLN A 23 18.55 15.52 -18.10
CA GLN A 23 18.03 14.70 -19.21
C GLN A 23 17.17 15.51 -20.19
N GLY A 24 17.14 16.83 -20.08
CA GLY A 24 16.32 17.70 -20.92
C GLY A 24 14.81 17.65 -20.63
N LEU A 25 14.40 17.14 -19.46
CA LEU A 25 13.03 17.00 -19.05
C LEU A 25 12.63 18.12 -18.08
N ALA A 26 11.39 18.62 -18.22
CA ALA A 26 10.79 19.61 -17.32
C ALA A 26 9.41 19.09 -16.85
N PRO A 27 9.35 18.10 -15.94
CA PRO A 27 8.08 17.50 -15.53
C PRO A 27 7.27 18.47 -14.69
N GLU A 28 5.96 18.49 -14.91
CA GLU A 28 4.97 19.10 -14.06
C GLU A 28 4.33 18.02 -13.15
N LEU A 29 4.35 18.26 -11.84
CA LEU A 29 3.74 17.33 -10.88
C LEU A 29 2.29 17.72 -10.63
N VAL A 30 1.37 16.90 -11.09
CA VAL A 30 -0.07 17.06 -10.87
C VAL A 30 -0.53 16.15 -9.73
N PRO A 31 -0.98 16.70 -8.58
CA PRO A 31 -1.40 15.89 -7.44
C PRO A 31 -2.83 15.36 -7.64
N TYR A 32 -2.99 14.05 -7.59
CA TYR A 32 -4.28 13.37 -7.55
C TYR A 32 -4.57 12.80 -6.17
N ARG A 33 -5.86 12.67 -5.82
CA ARG A 33 -6.26 11.98 -4.59
C ARG A 33 -6.36 10.47 -4.85
N GLY A 34 -5.35 9.72 -4.35
CA GLY A 34 -5.28 8.26 -4.47
C GLY A 34 -4.78 7.78 -5.83
N HIS A 35 -4.26 6.57 -5.85
CA HIS A 35 -3.64 5.95 -7.02
C HIS A 35 -4.63 5.69 -8.15
N SER A 36 -5.85 5.29 -7.83
CA SER A 36 -6.89 5.02 -8.83
C SER A 36 -7.24 6.25 -9.68
N ASN A 37 -7.23 7.45 -9.09
CA ASN A 37 -7.50 8.68 -9.86
C ASN A 37 -6.31 9.08 -10.74
N SER A 38 -5.08 8.89 -10.28
CA SER A 38 -3.91 9.14 -11.10
C SER A 38 -3.79 8.15 -12.26
N LEU A 39 -4.19 6.88 -12.07
CA LEU A 39 -4.25 5.89 -13.13
C LEU A 39 -5.33 6.24 -14.18
N LYS A 40 -6.50 6.72 -13.75
CA LYS A 40 -7.54 7.21 -14.67
C LYS A 40 -7.07 8.38 -15.52
N ALA A 41 -6.33 9.33 -14.94
CA ALA A 41 -5.76 10.45 -15.66
C ALA A 41 -4.74 9.99 -16.71
N LEU A 42 -3.90 8.99 -16.39
CA LEU A 42 -3.00 8.38 -17.38
C LEU A 42 -3.78 7.75 -18.54
N ILE A 43 -4.79 6.93 -18.24
CA ILE A 43 -5.62 6.25 -19.26
C ILE A 43 -6.39 7.27 -20.11
N ALA A 44 -6.82 8.38 -19.53
CA ALA A 44 -7.50 9.47 -20.25
C ALA A 44 -6.54 10.35 -21.08
N GLY A 45 -5.23 10.17 -20.97
CA GLY A 45 -4.23 11.01 -21.63
C GLY A 45 -4.06 12.40 -20.99
N GLU A 46 -4.55 12.59 -19.77
CA GLU A 46 -4.37 13.82 -18.99
C GLU A 46 -3.00 13.87 -18.27
N ALA A 47 -2.32 12.73 -18.20
CA ALA A 47 -0.98 12.59 -17.65
C ALA A 47 -0.16 11.62 -18.52
N ASP A 48 1.13 11.92 -18.74
CA ASP A 48 2.05 11.07 -19.49
C ASP A 48 2.60 9.91 -18.64
N PHE A 49 2.78 10.16 -17.35
CA PHE A 49 3.30 9.21 -16.37
C PHE A 49 2.50 9.29 -15.08
N THR A 50 2.43 8.18 -14.37
CA THR A 50 1.83 8.15 -13.03
C THR A 50 2.62 7.28 -12.07
N ASN A 51 2.61 7.65 -10.81
CA ASN A 51 2.95 6.75 -9.72
C ASN A 51 1.66 6.01 -9.32
N ALA A 52 1.53 4.76 -9.71
CA ALA A 52 0.37 3.93 -9.46
C ALA A 52 0.77 2.61 -8.81
N VAL A 53 -0.21 1.91 -8.26
CA VAL A 53 -0.02 0.56 -7.72
C VAL A 53 -0.08 -0.44 -8.87
N GLY A 54 0.91 -1.32 -8.96
CA GLY A 54 1.02 -2.29 -10.04
C GLY A 54 -0.21 -3.17 -10.21
N ALA A 55 -0.84 -3.58 -9.12
CA ALA A 55 -2.06 -4.40 -9.16
C ALA A 55 -3.24 -3.67 -9.81
N GLU A 56 -3.44 -2.38 -9.52
CA GLU A 56 -4.50 -1.58 -10.15
C GLU A 56 -4.27 -1.42 -11.66
N LEU A 57 -3.02 -1.21 -12.06
CA LEU A 57 -2.63 -1.10 -13.47
C LEU A 57 -2.86 -2.43 -14.21
N LEU A 58 -2.40 -3.55 -13.64
CA LEU A 58 -2.63 -4.87 -14.23
C LEU A 58 -4.12 -5.18 -14.38
N LEU A 59 -4.93 -4.83 -13.37
CA LEU A 59 -6.39 -5.02 -13.44
C LEU A 59 -7.03 -4.14 -14.51
N ALA A 60 -6.59 -2.89 -14.66
CA ALA A 60 -7.09 -1.98 -15.70
C ALA A 60 -6.78 -2.53 -17.11
N ASN A 61 -5.54 -2.98 -17.34
CA ASN A 61 -5.15 -3.58 -18.61
C ASN A 61 -5.91 -4.89 -18.88
N PHE A 62 -6.07 -5.75 -17.89
CA PHE A 62 -6.82 -7.00 -18.01
C PHE A 62 -8.30 -6.74 -18.39
N ARG A 63 -8.89 -5.67 -17.89
CA ARG A 63 -10.24 -5.23 -18.23
C ARG A 63 -10.34 -4.45 -19.53
N HIS A 64 -9.25 -4.35 -20.30
CA HIS A 64 -9.17 -3.56 -21.54
C HIS A 64 -9.55 -2.08 -21.35
N GLN A 65 -9.24 -1.52 -20.18
CA GLN A 65 -9.48 -0.12 -19.85
C GLN A 65 -8.28 0.79 -20.18
N GLY A 66 -7.14 0.22 -20.63
CA GLY A 66 -5.95 0.96 -21.03
C GLY A 66 -4.79 0.03 -21.41
N ASP A 67 -3.73 0.63 -21.95
CA ASP A 67 -2.48 -0.05 -22.40
C ASP A 67 -1.26 0.44 -21.59
N ALA A 68 -1.47 0.80 -20.33
CA ALA A 68 -0.40 1.32 -19.49
C ALA A 68 0.66 0.26 -19.20
N VAL A 69 1.94 0.69 -19.18
CA VAL A 69 3.08 -0.18 -18.92
C VAL A 69 3.84 0.28 -17.67
N ILE A 70 4.42 -0.66 -16.95
CA ILE A 70 5.30 -0.35 -15.81
C ILE A 70 6.70 -0.10 -16.36
N LEU A 71 7.20 1.12 -16.20
CA LEU A 71 8.54 1.50 -16.62
C LEU A 71 9.60 1.22 -15.55
N ALA A 72 9.24 1.43 -14.30
CA ALA A 72 10.12 1.18 -13.15
C ALA A 72 9.31 0.98 -11.88
N SER A 73 9.90 0.30 -10.90
CA SER A 73 9.36 0.21 -9.55
C SER A 73 10.28 0.97 -8.59
N ALA A 74 9.71 1.91 -7.85
CA ALA A 74 10.42 2.65 -6.80
C ALA A 74 10.55 1.84 -5.50
N ILE A 75 9.74 0.79 -5.34
CA ILE A 75 9.70 -0.06 -4.15
C ILE A 75 9.80 -1.51 -4.62
N ALA A 76 10.90 -2.17 -4.27
CA ALA A 76 11.15 -3.56 -4.65
C ALA A 76 10.43 -4.57 -3.75
N ARG A 77 9.93 -4.13 -2.58
CA ARG A 77 9.28 -5.00 -1.58
C ARG A 77 8.09 -4.29 -0.98
N SER A 78 7.09 -5.04 -0.51
CA SER A 78 6.02 -4.45 0.28
C SER A 78 6.59 -3.77 1.52
N ALA A 79 6.21 -2.51 1.75
CA ALA A 79 6.57 -1.76 2.94
C ALA A 79 5.40 -1.63 3.92
N GLN A 80 4.37 -2.47 3.73
CA GLN A 80 3.15 -2.47 4.53
C GLN A 80 3.38 -3.22 5.84
N GLN A 81 3.01 -2.59 6.94
CA GLN A 81 3.02 -3.19 8.27
C GLN A 81 1.62 -3.13 8.88
N VAL A 82 1.31 -4.09 9.73
CA VAL A 82 0.03 -4.20 10.42
C VAL A 82 0.18 -3.62 11.80
N ALA A 83 -0.36 -2.42 12.03
CA ALA A 83 -0.44 -1.80 13.34
C ALA A 83 -1.77 -2.15 14.01
N ALA A 84 -1.73 -2.49 15.27
CA ALA A 84 -2.90 -2.82 16.07
C ALA A 84 -2.91 -2.06 17.40
N ARG A 85 -4.11 -1.84 17.94
CA ARG A 85 -4.27 -1.28 19.28
C ARG A 85 -3.80 -2.25 20.36
N PRO A 86 -3.48 -1.78 21.58
CA PRO A 86 -3.09 -2.62 22.69
C PRO A 86 -4.06 -3.77 22.95
N GLY A 87 -3.52 -4.96 23.25
CA GLY A 87 -4.29 -6.19 23.46
C GLY A 87 -4.58 -6.98 22.18
N ILE A 88 -3.96 -6.59 21.06
CA ILE A 88 -3.90 -7.35 19.81
C ILE A 88 -2.42 -7.50 19.50
N ASP A 89 -1.83 -8.60 19.94
CA ASP A 89 -0.38 -8.76 20.03
C ASP A 89 0.14 -9.88 19.13
N THR A 90 -0.75 -10.78 18.71
CA THR A 90 -0.42 -11.92 17.86
C THR A 90 -1.22 -11.90 16.56
N ARG A 91 -0.80 -12.71 15.58
CA ARG A 91 -1.53 -12.91 14.33
C ARG A 91 -2.94 -13.42 14.58
N GLU A 92 -3.10 -14.35 15.49
CA GLU A 92 -4.38 -14.96 15.84
C GLU A 92 -5.36 -13.92 16.38
N ASP A 93 -4.87 -12.92 17.10
CA ASP A 93 -5.69 -11.82 17.62
C ASP A 93 -6.23 -10.89 16.52
N LEU A 94 -5.63 -10.91 15.31
CA LEU A 94 -6.08 -10.14 14.15
C LEU A 94 -7.39 -10.67 13.56
N ARG A 95 -7.73 -11.92 13.86
CA ARG A 95 -8.89 -12.58 13.30
C ARG A 95 -10.19 -11.96 13.80
N GLY A 96 -11.12 -11.70 12.90
CA GLY A 96 -12.42 -11.09 13.21
C GLY A 96 -12.35 -9.60 13.59
N LYS A 97 -11.22 -8.94 13.38
CA LYS A 97 -11.03 -7.51 13.69
C LYS A 97 -11.46 -6.60 12.55
N ARG A 98 -11.66 -5.32 12.89
CA ARG A 98 -11.93 -4.24 11.92
C ARG A 98 -10.61 -3.68 11.42
N TRP A 99 -10.37 -3.84 10.11
CA TRP A 99 -9.15 -3.46 9.43
C TRP A 99 -9.33 -2.14 8.67
N GLY A 100 -8.60 -1.13 9.07
CA GLY A 100 -8.58 0.17 8.38
C GLY A 100 -7.73 0.15 7.13
N VAL A 101 -8.33 0.53 5.99
CA VAL A 101 -7.68 0.65 4.68
C VAL A 101 -7.92 2.04 4.08
N THR A 102 -7.16 2.40 3.05
CA THR A 102 -7.33 3.67 2.34
C THR A 102 -8.62 3.68 1.53
N ALA A 103 -8.86 2.62 0.77
CA ALA A 103 -10.04 2.42 -0.09
C ALA A 103 -10.30 0.92 -0.28
N ARG A 104 -11.50 0.59 -0.79
CA ARG A 104 -11.81 -0.78 -1.23
C ARG A 104 -11.06 -1.09 -2.53
N ASN A 105 -10.60 -2.32 -2.68
CA ASN A 105 -9.85 -2.82 -3.84
C ASN A 105 -8.54 -2.05 -4.11
N ASP A 106 -7.95 -1.46 -3.07
CA ASP A 106 -6.64 -0.83 -3.15
C ASP A 106 -5.51 -1.82 -2.77
N ALA A 107 -4.28 -1.31 -2.73
CA ALA A 107 -3.12 -2.11 -2.37
C ALA A 107 -3.17 -2.67 -0.94
N ASP A 108 -3.79 -1.95 -0.02
CA ASP A 108 -3.90 -2.38 1.37
C ASP A 108 -4.83 -3.59 1.49
N GLU A 109 -6.02 -3.51 0.87
CA GLU A 109 -6.96 -4.61 0.86
C GLU A 109 -6.41 -5.83 0.09
N CYS A 110 -5.74 -5.62 -1.04
CA CYS A 110 -5.08 -6.69 -1.77
C CYS A 110 -4.03 -7.40 -0.90
N ALA A 111 -3.22 -6.65 -0.15
CA ALA A 111 -2.23 -7.22 0.74
C ALA A 111 -2.86 -8.02 1.89
N ILE A 112 -3.98 -7.55 2.44
CA ILE A 112 -4.75 -8.31 3.45
C ILE A 112 -5.27 -9.63 2.85
N ILE A 113 -5.84 -9.61 1.65
CA ILE A 113 -6.34 -10.81 0.97
C ILE A 113 -5.21 -11.82 0.78
N MET A 114 -4.04 -11.39 0.28
CA MET A 114 -2.88 -12.26 0.08
C MET A 114 -2.36 -12.84 1.41
N ALA A 115 -2.32 -12.03 2.47
CA ALA A 115 -1.91 -12.48 3.80
C ALA A 115 -2.91 -13.50 4.38
N PHE A 116 -4.19 -13.25 4.23
CA PHE A 116 -5.26 -14.13 4.70
C PHE A 116 -5.26 -15.47 3.98
N ASP A 117 -5.10 -15.46 2.65
CA ASP A 117 -4.95 -16.70 1.87
C ASP A 117 -3.79 -17.55 2.41
N ARG A 118 -2.64 -16.92 2.68
CA ARG A 118 -1.48 -17.59 3.24
C ARG A 118 -1.71 -18.14 4.66
N TRP A 119 -2.55 -17.48 5.45
CA TRP A 119 -2.89 -17.92 6.81
C TRP A 119 -4.04 -18.92 6.85
N GLY A 120 -4.64 -19.24 5.70
CA GLY A 120 -5.83 -20.06 5.60
C GLY A 120 -7.10 -19.41 6.12
N TRP A 121 -7.14 -18.07 6.07
CA TRP A 121 -8.28 -17.25 6.48
C TRP A 121 -9.03 -16.72 5.26
N SER A 122 -10.24 -16.20 5.50
CA SER A 122 -11.08 -15.57 4.48
C SER A 122 -11.39 -14.13 4.89
N ILE A 123 -11.15 -13.18 3.98
CA ILE A 123 -11.42 -11.78 4.26
C ILE A 123 -12.90 -11.52 4.58
N ASP A 124 -13.82 -12.27 3.95
CA ASP A 124 -15.26 -12.11 4.16
C ASP A 124 -15.75 -12.66 5.51
N LYS A 125 -14.96 -13.54 6.14
CA LYS A 125 -15.33 -14.20 7.39
C LYS A 125 -14.50 -13.74 8.58
N ASP A 126 -13.22 -13.45 8.32
CA ASP A 126 -12.22 -13.26 9.35
C ASP A 126 -11.75 -11.80 9.47
N ALA A 127 -12.37 -10.88 8.73
CA ALA A 127 -12.14 -9.43 8.85
C ALA A 127 -13.40 -8.61 8.54
N GLU A 128 -13.46 -7.42 9.11
CA GLU A 128 -14.33 -6.33 8.68
C GLU A 128 -13.46 -5.23 8.07
N ILE A 129 -13.59 -4.97 6.77
CA ILE A 129 -12.80 -3.93 6.11
C ILE A 129 -13.50 -2.58 6.24
N VAL A 130 -12.81 -1.62 6.87
CA VAL A 130 -13.29 -0.27 7.12
C VAL A 130 -12.47 0.73 6.31
N VAL A 131 -13.11 1.47 5.43
CA VAL A 131 -12.45 2.54 4.68
C VAL A 131 -12.31 3.77 5.58
N VAL A 132 -11.09 4.16 5.87
CA VAL A 132 -10.75 5.22 6.82
C VAL A 132 -9.83 6.30 6.23
N GLY A 133 -9.35 6.12 5.01
CA GLY A 133 -8.47 7.06 4.33
C GLY A 133 -6.98 6.80 4.59
N ASN A 134 -6.18 7.85 4.53
CA ASN A 134 -4.71 7.77 4.57
C ASN A 134 -4.16 7.31 5.93
N ASP A 135 -2.86 6.99 5.97
CA ASP A 135 -2.18 6.43 7.14
C ASP A 135 -2.26 7.32 8.38
N GLY A 136 -2.17 8.64 8.23
CA GLY A 136 -2.32 9.57 9.35
C GLY A 136 -3.70 9.48 9.99
N ALA A 137 -4.76 9.43 9.18
CA ALA A 137 -6.12 9.24 9.68
C ALA A 137 -6.30 7.87 10.34
N ARG A 138 -5.72 6.81 9.78
CA ARG A 138 -5.75 5.47 10.37
C ARG A 138 -5.07 5.42 11.73
N LEU A 139 -3.91 6.07 11.84
CA LEU A 139 -3.17 6.14 13.10
C LEU A 139 -3.98 6.83 14.21
N ASP A 140 -4.73 7.89 13.86
CA ASP A 140 -5.61 8.57 14.81
C ASP A 140 -6.85 7.72 15.16
N LEU A 141 -7.39 6.98 14.20
CA LEU A 141 -8.58 6.14 14.40
C LEU A 141 -8.31 4.87 15.20
N LEU A 142 -7.07 4.37 15.26
CA LEU A 142 -6.70 3.30 16.18
C LEU A 142 -6.90 3.68 17.66
N LEU A 143 -7.00 4.97 17.97
CA LEU A 143 -7.39 5.46 19.29
C LEU A 143 -8.87 5.25 19.62
N ASP A 144 -9.75 5.14 18.61
CA ASP A 144 -11.18 4.87 18.83
C ASP A 144 -11.48 3.37 18.63
N PRO A 145 -11.58 2.61 19.73
CA PRO A 145 -11.78 1.16 19.67
C PRO A 145 -13.15 0.77 19.10
N ARG A 146 -14.04 1.72 18.81
CA ARG A 146 -15.33 1.47 18.19
C ARG A 146 -15.24 1.49 16.66
N ARG A 147 -14.16 2.00 16.09
CA ARG A 147 -14.04 2.23 14.65
C ARG A 147 -13.06 1.29 13.97
N VAL A 148 -11.84 1.19 14.47
CA VAL A 148 -10.77 0.41 13.87
C VAL A 148 -10.00 -0.31 14.97
N ASP A 149 -9.68 -1.57 14.75
CA ASP A 149 -8.88 -2.38 15.67
C ASP A 149 -7.44 -2.53 15.16
N VAL A 150 -7.31 -2.62 13.85
CA VAL A 150 -6.08 -2.93 13.11
C VAL A 150 -6.01 -2.02 11.88
N ALA A 151 -4.84 -1.58 11.48
CA ALA A 151 -4.68 -0.79 10.28
C ALA A 151 -3.39 -1.14 9.52
N ILE A 152 -3.48 -1.16 8.21
CA ILE A 152 -2.30 -1.20 7.35
C ILE A 152 -1.62 0.16 7.41
N MET A 153 -0.33 0.18 7.66
CA MET A 153 0.49 1.37 7.77
C MET A 153 1.70 1.31 6.84
N HIS A 154 2.13 2.49 6.41
CA HIS A 154 3.34 2.70 5.63
C HIS A 154 4.28 3.64 6.39
N ALA A 155 5.55 3.72 5.99
CA ALA A 155 6.44 4.77 6.48
C ALA A 155 5.95 6.15 5.98
N PRO A 156 6.00 7.21 6.82
CA PRO A 156 6.63 7.26 8.13
C PRO A 156 5.74 6.86 9.32
N GLU A 157 4.45 6.58 9.13
CA GLU A 157 3.48 6.33 10.21
C GLU A 157 3.81 5.05 11.00
N THR A 158 4.42 4.04 10.36
CA THR A 158 4.89 2.83 11.05
C THR A 158 5.89 3.12 12.17
N PHE A 159 6.71 4.19 12.02
CA PHE A 159 7.63 4.63 13.08
C PHE A 159 6.93 5.42 14.20
N GLN A 160 5.74 5.93 13.93
CA GLN A 160 4.95 6.68 14.91
C GLN A 160 4.04 5.77 15.73
N ALA A 161 3.57 4.68 15.14
CA ALA A 161 2.65 3.74 15.78
C ALA A 161 3.14 3.26 17.16
N PRO A 162 4.37 2.74 17.32
CA PRO A 162 4.88 2.34 18.62
C PRO A 162 4.98 3.48 19.64
N LYS A 163 5.30 4.71 19.18
CA LYS A 163 5.38 5.89 20.05
C LYS A 163 4.01 6.31 20.60
N ARG A 164 2.94 5.88 19.95
CA ARG A 164 1.55 6.08 20.38
C ARG A 164 0.98 4.88 21.14
N GLY A 165 1.80 3.88 21.45
CA GLY A 165 1.41 2.69 22.20
C GLY A 165 0.71 1.61 21.35
N TYR A 166 0.82 1.68 20.02
CA TYR A 166 0.33 0.64 19.12
C TYR A 166 1.39 -0.41 18.88
N HIS A 167 0.96 -1.64 18.59
CA HIS A 167 1.85 -2.75 18.28
C HIS A 167 1.95 -2.93 16.77
N ILE A 168 3.14 -3.21 16.27
CA ILE A 168 3.30 -3.75 14.90
C ILE A 168 3.22 -5.27 15.05
N VAL A 169 2.12 -5.85 14.60
CA VAL A 169 1.83 -7.28 14.77
C VAL A 169 2.36 -8.12 13.63
N GLU A 170 2.34 -7.57 12.41
CA GLU A 170 2.83 -8.24 11.21
C GLU A 170 3.58 -7.27 10.29
N ASP A 171 4.55 -7.81 9.57
CA ASP A 171 5.28 -7.12 8.51
C ASP A 171 5.04 -7.87 7.19
N PHE A 172 4.21 -7.28 6.33
CA PHE A 172 3.86 -7.90 5.05
C PHE A 172 5.05 -7.97 4.09
N GLY A 173 6.05 -7.08 4.24
CA GLY A 173 7.29 -7.20 3.49
C GLY A 173 8.00 -8.51 3.80
N GLN A 174 8.15 -8.84 5.07
CA GLN A 174 8.76 -10.10 5.49
C GLN A 174 7.89 -11.31 5.13
N LEU A 175 6.57 -11.19 5.28
CA LEU A 175 5.63 -12.25 4.94
C LEU A 175 5.71 -12.61 3.46
N PHE A 176 5.76 -11.63 2.56
CA PHE A 176 5.77 -11.84 1.12
C PHE A 176 7.15 -12.23 0.58
N ASP A 177 8.25 -11.71 1.12
CA ASP A 177 9.61 -12.15 0.80
C ASP A 177 9.84 -13.64 1.07
N ALA A 178 9.18 -14.18 2.10
CA ALA A 178 9.25 -15.62 2.39
C ALA A 178 8.55 -16.46 1.31
N VAL A 179 7.55 -15.89 0.60
CA VAL A 179 6.84 -16.55 -0.51
C VAL A 179 7.72 -16.62 -1.75
N GLU A 180 8.38 -15.52 -2.12
CA GLU A 180 9.28 -15.49 -3.29
C GLU A 180 10.40 -16.52 -3.15
N ARG A 181 11.07 -16.54 -2.01
CA ARG A 181 12.14 -17.52 -1.72
C ARG A 181 11.67 -18.97 -1.76
N ALA A 182 10.44 -19.25 -1.30
CA ALA A 182 9.88 -20.59 -1.39
C ALA A 182 9.50 -20.97 -2.85
N GLY A 183 9.01 -20.01 -3.63
CA GLY A 183 8.72 -20.18 -5.06
C GLY A 183 9.97 -20.42 -5.90
N GLU A 184 11.05 -19.69 -5.66
CA GLU A 184 12.34 -19.91 -6.34
C GLU A 184 12.92 -21.30 -6.04
N GLN A 185 12.81 -21.78 -4.81
CA GLN A 185 13.28 -23.14 -4.45
C GLN A 185 12.45 -24.23 -5.10
N LEU A 186 11.17 -23.99 -5.39
CA LEU A 186 10.30 -24.93 -6.10
C LEU A 186 10.56 -24.94 -7.62
N ALA A 187 10.93 -23.79 -8.20
CA ALA A 187 11.23 -23.65 -9.62
C ALA A 187 12.62 -24.23 -10.01
N LEU A 188 13.49 -24.47 -9.04
CA LEU A 188 14.82 -25.07 -9.22
C LEU A 188 14.85 -26.61 -9.02
N ARG A 189 13.71 -27.25 -8.82
CA ARG A 189 13.54 -28.71 -8.73
C ARG A 189 12.82 -29.25 -9.95
#